data_e493a2e4b9adeaf7020a9583d1dd1df1
#
_entry.id   e493a2e4b9adeaf7020a9583d1dd1df1
#
_cell.length_a   1.000
_cell.length_b   1.000
_cell.length_c   1.000
_cell.angle_alpha   90.00
_cell.angle_beta   90.00
_cell.angle_gamma   90.00
#
_symmetry.space_group_name_H-M   'P 1'
#
loop_
_entity.id
_entity.type
_entity.pdbx_description
1 polymer ?
#
loop_
_entity_poly.entity_id
_entity_poly.type
_entity_poly.pdbx_seq_one_letter_code
_entity_poly.pdbx_strand_id
1 'polypeptide(L)'
;MPNEAYRAVFLRVHPTGKMVLSLSTEADGNEPQYAQLVASELGIPALDVKVVPADTDRFGNGHGFNTAPSPGTSAAIVKTAEKIRAKGQLLAGAAFDIEPESLKWFNGAWLRTDGAEGTQLKTLEDVALYAHGTGALPPGVEGGLDAQTVYAD
;
A
#
# COMPACT_ATOMS: atom_id res chain seq x y z
N MET A 1 24.91 11.83 12.82
CA MET A 1 24.25 13.06 13.02
C MET A 1 22.75 12.94 12.90
N PRO A 2 22.06 14.00 13.17
CA PRO A 2 20.62 13.98 13.32
C PRO A 2 19.84 13.50 12.11
N ASN A 3 20.36 13.68 10.91
CA ASN A 3 19.66 13.28 9.69
C ASN A 3 19.50 11.77 9.49
N GLU A 4 20.15 10.97 10.34
CA GLU A 4 20.01 9.52 10.27
C GLU A 4 18.89 8.98 11.15
N ALA A 5 18.08 9.85 11.72
CA ALA A 5 16.97 9.44 12.57
C ALA A 5 15.76 8.91 11.80
N TYR A 6 15.68 9.18 10.51
CA TYR A 6 14.51 8.86 9.71
C TYR A 6 14.65 7.56 8.95
N ARG A 7 13.53 6.86 8.83
CA ARG A 7 13.37 5.65 8.05
C ARG A 7 12.11 5.78 7.21
N ALA A 8 11.97 4.93 6.20
CA ALA A 8 10.79 4.99 5.34
C ALA A 8 10.36 3.61 4.87
N VAL A 9 9.07 3.49 4.64
CA VAL A 9 8.41 2.32 4.06
C VAL A 9 7.59 2.81 2.87
N PHE A 10 7.67 2.10 1.75
CA PHE A 10 6.86 2.38 0.56
C PHE A 10 6.20 1.09 0.10
N LEU A 11 4.92 1.17 -0.24
CA LEU A 11 4.17 0.01 -0.72
C LEU A 11 3.45 0.38 -2.01
N ARG A 12 3.63 -0.46 -3.04
CA ARG A 12 2.96 -0.29 -4.33
C ARG A 12 2.19 -1.55 -4.69
N VAL A 13 0.95 -1.34 -5.12
CA VAL A 13 0.10 -2.40 -5.67
C VAL A 13 0.14 -2.29 -7.19
N HIS A 14 0.59 -3.34 -7.85
CA HIS A 14 0.61 -3.40 -9.31
C HIS A 14 -0.73 -3.86 -9.87
N PRO A 15 -1.06 -3.48 -11.12
CA PRO A 15 -2.28 -3.98 -11.77
C PRO A 15 -2.35 -5.50 -11.92
N THR A 16 -1.23 -6.19 -11.75
CA THR A 16 -1.20 -7.66 -11.77
C THR A 16 -1.63 -8.29 -10.44
N GLY A 17 -1.85 -7.47 -9.40
CA GLY A 17 -2.13 -7.96 -8.05
C GLY A 17 -0.89 -8.19 -7.21
N LYS A 18 0.29 -8.12 -7.79
CA LYS A 18 1.55 -8.23 -7.05
C LYS A 18 1.85 -6.93 -6.35
N MET A 19 2.56 -7.01 -5.23
CA MET A 19 2.94 -5.85 -4.43
C MET A 19 4.43 -5.81 -4.17
N VAL A 20 4.95 -4.59 -4.06
CA VAL A 20 6.34 -4.37 -3.66
C VAL A 20 6.35 -3.52 -2.41
N LEU A 21 6.96 -4.05 -1.36
CA LEU A 21 7.20 -3.35 -0.11
C LEU A 21 8.67 -2.97 -0.06
N SER A 22 8.98 -1.69 -0.21
CA SER A 22 10.34 -1.18 -0.17
C SER A 22 10.64 -0.59 1.20
N LEU A 23 11.78 -0.94 1.77
CA LEU A 23 12.25 -0.45 3.06
C LEU A 23 13.52 0.34 2.87
N SER A 24 13.66 1.46 3.57
CA SER A 24 14.95 2.17 3.64
C SER A 24 15.95 1.43 4.51
N THR A 25 15.49 0.51 5.34
CA THR A 25 16.31 -0.24 6.29
C THR A 25 16.58 -1.65 5.80
N GLU A 26 17.61 -2.27 6.38
CA GLU A 26 17.79 -3.71 6.30
C GLU A 26 16.62 -4.40 7.02
N ALA A 27 16.26 -5.58 6.57
CA ALA A 27 15.17 -6.34 7.17
C ALA A 27 15.62 -7.29 8.28
N ASP A 28 16.91 -7.59 8.34
CA ASP A 28 17.51 -8.46 9.36
C ASP A 28 16.79 -9.82 9.47
N GLY A 29 16.46 -10.42 8.31
CA GLY A 29 15.78 -11.70 8.27
C GLY A 29 14.27 -11.65 8.46
N ASN A 30 13.68 -10.45 8.61
CA ASN A 30 12.26 -10.29 8.87
C ASN A 30 11.39 -10.14 7.61
N GLU A 31 11.96 -10.36 6.42
CA GLU A 31 11.21 -10.24 5.18
C GLU A 31 9.91 -11.06 5.18
N PRO A 32 9.90 -12.35 5.62
CA PRO A 32 8.66 -13.11 5.63
C PRO A 32 7.60 -12.51 6.56
N GLN A 33 8.01 -12.02 7.72
CA GLN A 33 7.11 -11.39 8.67
C GLN A 33 6.52 -10.10 8.12
N TYR A 34 7.33 -9.32 7.42
CA TYR A 34 6.87 -8.06 6.81
C TYR A 34 5.91 -8.33 5.65
N ALA A 35 6.19 -9.34 4.81
CA ALA A 35 5.26 -9.75 3.76
C ALA A 35 3.94 -10.24 4.36
N GLN A 36 3.99 -11.03 5.43
CA GLN A 36 2.79 -11.52 6.09
C GLN A 36 1.98 -10.38 6.71
N LEU A 37 2.63 -9.36 7.22
CA LEU A 37 1.96 -8.21 7.79
C LEU A 37 1.16 -7.46 6.73
N VAL A 38 1.75 -7.22 5.56
CA VAL A 38 1.05 -6.62 4.43
C VAL A 38 -0.12 -7.52 4.01
N ALA A 39 0.12 -8.82 3.90
CA ALA A 39 -0.89 -9.79 3.50
C ALA A 39 -2.09 -9.76 4.45
N SER A 40 -1.84 -9.72 5.76
CA SER A 40 -2.91 -9.66 6.76
C SER A 40 -3.69 -8.37 6.69
N GLU A 41 -3.01 -7.23 6.52
CA GLU A 41 -3.66 -5.93 6.48
C GLU A 41 -4.50 -5.74 5.22
N LEU A 42 -4.09 -6.34 4.11
CA LEU A 42 -4.75 -6.13 2.82
C LEU A 42 -5.56 -7.34 2.35
N GLY A 43 -5.53 -8.44 3.07
CA GLY A 43 -6.32 -9.63 2.72
C GLY A 43 -5.87 -10.31 1.44
N ILE A 44 -4.55 -10.39 1.23
CA ILE A 44 -3.96 -10.99 0.03
C ILE A 44 -2.96 -12.06 0.43
N PRO A 45 -2.56 -12.95 -0.50
CA PRO A 45 -1.52 -13.93 -0.20
C PRO A 45 -0.16 -13.28 0.02
N ALA A 46 0.58 -13.74 1.02
CA ALA A 46 1.92 -13.21 1.30
C ALA A 46 2.88 -13.45 0.12
N LEU A 47 2.65 -14.49 -0.67
CA LEU A 47 3.46 -14.78 -1.85
C LEU A 47 3.39 -13.68 -2.92
N ASP A 48 2.35 -12.84 -2.87
CA ASP A 48 2.21 -11.74 -3.81
C ASP A 48 2.96 -10.48 -3.36
N VAL A 49 3.60 -10.51 -2.20
CA VAL A 49 4.32 -9.36 -1.65
C VAL A 49 5.82 -9.62 -1.74
N LYS A 50 6.51 -8.79 -2.53
CA LYS A 50 7.97 -8.78 -2.60
C LYS A 50 8.50 -7.71 -1.65
N VAL A 51 9.38 -8.10 -0.74
CA VAL A 51 10.04 -7.15 0.17
C VAL A 51 11.42 -6.82 -0.36
N VAL A 52 11.71 -5.52 -0.48
CA VAL A 52 13.01 -5.02 -0.94
C VAL A 52 13.62 -4.22 0.21
N PRO A 53 14.50 -4.86 1.01
CA PRO A 53 15.16 -4.14 2.11
C PRO A 53 16.28 -3.26 1.57
N ALA A 54 16.63 -2.22 2.30
CA ALA A 54 17.67 -1.26 1.97
C ALA A 54 17.61 -0.83 0.50
N ASP A 55 16.42 -0.37 0.09
CA ASP A 55 16.14 -0.05 -1.32
C ASP A 55 16.72 1.32 -1.66
N THR A 56 17.99 1.34 -2.05
CA THR A 56 18.69 2.58 -2.40
C THR A 56 18.18 3.18 -3.70
N ASP A 57 17.58 2.39 -4.58
CA ASP A 57 16.99 2.91 -5.81
C ASP A 57 15.81 3.83 -5.50
N ARG A 58 15.07 3.51 -4.46
CA ARG A 58 13.90 4.31 -4.07
C ARG A 58 14.25 5.42 -3.10
N PHE A 59 15.10 5.14 -2.10
CA PHE A 59 15.34 6.07 -1.00
C PHE A 59 16.68 6.79 -1.07
N GLY A 60 17.48 6.46 -2.07
CA GLY A 60 18.80 7.04 -2.21
C GLY A 60 19.86 6.32 -1.38
N ASN A 61 21.11 6.64 -1.65
CA ASN A 61 22.25 6.02 -1.00
C ASN A 61 22.99 7.08 -0.20
N GLY A 62 22.96 6.94 1.12
CA GLY A 62 23.69 7.83 2.01
C GLY A 62 23.03 9.19 2.25
N HIS A 63 21.73 9.32 2.01
CA HIS A 63 21.05 10.61 2.08
C HIS A 63 19.86 10.59 3.04
N GLY A 64 20.12 10.72 4.32
CA GLY A 64 19.10 11.07 5.29
C GLY A 64 18.31 9.91 5.87
N PHE A 65 18.34 8.72 5.27
CA PHE A 65 17.61 7.60 5.84
C PHE A 65 18.57 6.65 6.56
N ASN A 66 18.17 6.28 7.77
CA ASN A 66 18.89 5.29 8.56
C ASN A 66 18.60 3.90 8.01
N THR A 67 19.63 3.11 7.76
CA THR A 67 19.48 1.77 7.20
C THR A 67 19.45 0.66 8.25
N ALA A 68 19.69 0.97 9.51
CA ALA A 68 19.63 -0.02 10.56
C ALA A 68 18.20 -0.51 10.77
N PRO A 69 18.00 -1.81 11.06
CA PRO A 69 16.68 -2.32 11.41
C PRO A 69 16.08 -1.56 12.59
N SER A 70 14.76 -1.50 12.64
CA SER A 70 14.05 -0.68 13.59
C SER A 70 12.81 -1.41 14.10
N PRO A 71 12.51 -1.34 15.40
CA PRO A 71 11.25 -1.90 15.91
C PRO A 71 10.03 -1.14 15.38
N GLY A 72 10.19 0.08 14.91
CA GLY A 72 9.10 0.89 14.36
C GLY A 72 8.67 0.48 12.96
N THR A 73 9.43 -0.38 12.27
CA THR A 73 9.14 -0.76 10.90
C THR A 73 7.78 -1.44 10.76
N SER A 74 7.42 -2.35 11.67
CA SER A 74 6.13 -3.04 11.61
C SER A 74 4.96 -2.08 11.71
N ALA A 75 5.01 -1.11 12.62
CA ALA A 75 3.95 -0.11 12.74
C ALA A 75 3.87 0.77 11.50
N ALA A 76 5.01 1.11 10.91
CA ALA A 76 5.05 1.90 9.68
C ALA A 76 4.44 1.13 8.52
N ILE A 77 4.66 -0.18 8.43
CA ILE A 77 4.06 -1.02 7.40
C ILE A 77 2.54 -1.03 7.54
N VAL A 78 2.02 -1.22 8.75
CA VAL A 78 0.58 -1.18 8.99
C VAL A 78 0.00 0.15 8.56
N LYS A 79 0.65 1.24 8.95
CA LYS A 79 0.19 2.59 8.59
C LYS A 79 0.19 2.80 7.08
N THR A 80 1.19 2.28 6.39
CA THR A 80 1.27 2.38 4.94
C THR A 80 0.15 1.57 4.27
N ALA A 81 -0.14 0.38 4.77
CA ALA A 81 -1.25 -0.43 4.27
C ALA A 81 -2.60 0.28 4.49
N GLU A 82 -2.77 0.95 5.63
CA GLU A 82 -3.97 1.76 5.88
C GLU A 82 -4.12 2.88 4.86
N LYS A 83 -3.01 3.53 4.49
CA LYS A 83 -3.01 4.57 3.45
C LYS A 83 -3.41 4.00 2.09
N ILE A 84 -2.95 2.78 1.76
CA ILE A 84 -3.36 2.08 0.54
C ILE A 84 -4.87 1.87 0.54
N ARG A 85 -5.44 1.40 1.65
CA ARG A 85 -6.89 1.20 1.75
C ARG A 85 -7.66 2.51 1.62
N ALA A 86 -7.17 3.58 2.25
CA ALA A 86 -7.82 4.88 2.18
C ALA A 86 -7.82 5.43 0.74
N LYS A 87 -6.68 5.35 0.06
CA LYS A 87 -6.58 5.77 -1.33
C LYS A 87 -7.44 4.90 -2.23
N GLY A 88 -7.39 3.58 -2.01
CA GLY A 88 -8.19 2.62 -2.77
C GLY A 88 -9.68 2.83 -2.60
N GLN A 89 -10.12 3.26 -1.42
CA GLN A 89 -11.52 3.60 -1.15
C GLN A 89 -12.00 4.71 -2.10
N LEU A 90 -11.20 5.76 -2.25
CA LEU A 90 -11.53 6.86 -3.17
C LEU A 90 -11.54 6.39 -4.62
N LEU A 91 -10.56 5.62 -5.01
CA LEU A 91 -10.46 5.09 -6.37
C LEU A 91 -11.58 4.11 -6.70
N ALA A 92 -11.93 3.23 -5.76
CA ALA A 92 -13.02 2.28 -5.95
C ALA A 92 -14.36 3.01 -6.08
N GLY A 93 -14.57 4.07 -5.29
CA GLY A 93 -15.76 4.91 -5.42
C GLY A 93 -15.87 5.52 -6.81
N ALA A 94 -14.76 6.05 -7.33
CA ALA A 94 -14.72 6.59 -8.68
C ALA A 94 -14.98 5.52 -9.74
N ALA A 95 -14.40 4.33 -9.57
CA ALA A 95 -14.54 3.23 -10.52
C ALA A 95 -15.98 2.69 -10.57
N PHE A 96 -16.69 2.69 -9.43
CA PHE A 96 -18.10 2.33 -9.36
C PHE A 96 -19.04 3.49 -9.66
N ASP A 97 -18.51 4.72 -9.70
CA ASP A 97 -19.30 5.95 -9.83
C ASP A 97 -20.31 6.10 -8.68
N ILE A 98 -19.83 5.89 -7.45
CA ILE A 98 -20.64 6.08 -6.23
C ILE A 98 -19.77 6.77 -5.16
N GLU A 99 -20.43 7.23 -4.09
CA GLU A 99 -19.73 7.83 -2.97
C GLU A 99 -18.85 6.79 -2.28
N PRO A 100 -17.59 7.11 -1.97
CA PRO A 100 -16.69 6.15 -1.31
C PRO A 100 -17.25 5.60 -0.01
N GLU A 101 -18.02 6.39 0.72
CA GLU A 101 -18.62 5.98 1.99
C GLU A 101 -19.62 4.83 1.85
N SER A 102 -20.13 4.61 0.63
CA SER A 102 -21.07 3.53 0.34
C SER A 102 -20.38 2.17 0.16
N LEU A 103 -19.06 2.16 0.17
CA LEU A 103 -18.30 0.92 -0.01
C LEU A 103 -17.86 0.35 1.33
N LYS A 104 -17.80 -0.97 1.39
CA LYS A 104 -17.21 -1.69 2.52
C LYS A 104 -15.93 -2.38 2.09
N TRP A 105 -14.92 -2.26 2.91
CA TRP A 105 -13.69 -3.02 2.72
C TRP A 105 -13.85 -4.41 3.33
N PHE A 106 -13.51 -5.43 2.57
CA PHE A 106 -13.48 -6.77 3.10
C PHE A 106 -12.45 -7.61 2.35
N ASN A 107 -11.42 -8.01 3.05
CA ASN A 107 -10.52 -9.08 2.63
C ASN A 107 -9.94 -8.88 1.23
N GLY A 108 -9.40 -7.71 0.96
CA GLY A 108 -8.74 -7.43 -0.32
C GLY A 108 -9.66 -6.83 -1.38
N ALA A 109 -10.89 -6.47 -1.03
CA ALA A 109 -11.82 -5.91 -1.99
C ALA A 109 -12.70 -4.84 -1.36
N TRP A 110 -13.21 -3.96 -2.19
CA TRP A 110 -14.25 -3.00 -1.81
C TRP A 110 -15.58 -3.49 -2.36
N LEU A 111 -16.57 -3.55 -1.47
CA LEU A 111 -17.89 -4.10 -1.78
C LEU A 111 -18.90 -2.99 -1.92
N ARG A 112 -19.68 -3.06 -3.01
CA ARG A 112 -20.83 -2.21 -3.23
C ARG A 112 -22.07 -3.01 -2.93
N THR A 113 -22.86 -2.56 -1.95
CA THR A 113 -24.06 -3.28 -1.50
C THR A 113 -25.35 -2.54 -1.80
N ASP A 114 -25.29 -1.39 -2.48
CA ASP A 114 -26.45 -0.54 -2.74
C ASP A 114 -27.15 -0.87 -4.07
N GLY A 115 -26.62 -1.82 -4.83
CA GLY A 115 -27.19 -2.19 -6.12
C GLY A 115 -28.31 -3.17 -6.02
N ALA A 116 -29.29 -3.06 -6.93
CA ALA A 116 -30.42 -3.97 -7.01
C ALA A 116 -30.02 -5.38 -7.44
N GLU A 117 -28.85 -5.53 -8.02
CA GLU A 117 -28.34 -6.78 -8.55
C GLU A 117 -27.49 -7.56 -7.55
N GLY A 118 -27.46 -7.13 -6.29
CA GLY A 118 -26.68 -7.76 -5.24
C GLY A 118 -25.32 -7.11 -5.04
N THR A 119 -24.45 -7.81 -4.35
CA THR A 119 -23.12 -7.30 -4.03
C THR A 119 -22.19 -7.35 -5.23
N GLN A 120 -21.60 -6.21 -5.55
CA GLN A 120 -20.52 -6.11 -6.53
C GLN A 120 -19.22 -5.79 -5.80
N LEU A 121 -18.09 -6.18 -6.37
CA LEU A 121 -16.80 -5.93 -5.72
C LEU A 121 -15.76 -5.47 -6.73
N LYS A 122 -14.76 -4.73 -6.23
CA LYS A 122 -13.52 -4.45 -6.93
C LYS A 122 -12.36 -4.81 -6.01
N THR A 123 -11.48 -5.65 -6.53
CA THR A 123 -10.30 -6.09 -5.78
C THR A 123 -9.21 -5.01 -5.79
N LEU A 124 -8.18 -5.19 -4.96
CA LEU A 124 -6.99 -4.34 -5.04
C LEU A 124 -6.41 -4.31 -6.45
N GLU A 125 -6.39 -5.46 -7.12
CA GLU A 125 -5.91 -5.55 -8.50
C GLU A 125 -6.75 -4.69 -9.44
N ASP A 126 -8.09 -4.78 -9.34
CA ASP A 126 -9.00 -3.98 -10.16
C ASP A 126 -8.78 -2.49 -9.94
N VAL A 127 -8.63 -2.08 -8.68
CA VAL A 127 -8.44 -0.68 -8.33
C VAL A 127 -7.06 -0.19 -8.77
N ALA A 128 -6.03 -1.02 -8.65
CA ALA A 128 -4.70 -0.67 -9.15
C ALA A 128 -4.71 -0.49 -10.66
N LEU A 129 -5.42 -1.36 -11.38
CA LEU A 129 -5.56 -1.21 -12.83
C LEU A 129 -6.28 0.09 -13.18
N TYR A 130 -7.35 0.41 -12.48
CA TYR A 130 -8.07 1.68 -12.67
C TYR A 130 -7.15 2.88 -12.41
N ALA A 131 -6.34 2.81 -11.34
CA ALA A 131 -5.45 3.89 -10.96
C ALA A 131 -4.32 4.12 -11.97
N HIS A 132 -3.86 3.07 -12.65
CA HIS A 132 -2.80 3.15 -13.66
C HIS A 132 -3.33 3.36 -15.06
N GLY A 133 -4.63 3.21 -15.26
CA GLY A 133 -5.25 3.30 -16.58
C GLY A 133 -5.68 4.72 -16.93
N THR A 134 -6.66 4.78 -17.82
CA THR A 134 -7.19 6.04 -18.33
C THR A 134 -8.45 6.48 -17.60
N GLY A 135 -8.80 5.84 -16.48
CA GLY A 135 -9.98 6.20 -15.72
C GLY A 135 -9.89 7.62 -15.17
N ALA A 136 -11.05 8.23 -14.94
CA ALA A 136 -11.10 9.55 -14.35
C ALA A 136 -10.77 9.45 -12.85
N LEU A 137 -9.69 10.09 -12.45
CA LEU A 137 -9.27 10.09 -11.06
C LEU A 137 -10.06 11.13 -10.26
N PRO A 138 -10.39 10.86 -9.00
CA PRO A 138 -11.01 11.88 -8.15
C PRO A 138 -10.10 13.09 -7.99
N PRO A 139 -10.66 14.30 -7.74
CA PRO A 139 -9.85 15.49 -7.54
C PRO A 139 -8.82 15.28 -6.42
N GLY A 140 -7.58 15.68 -6.69
CA GLY A 140 -6.49 15.58 -5.71
C GLY A 140 -5.88 14.19 -5.55
N VAL A 141 -6.34 13.20 -6.32
CA VAL A 141 -5.81 11.83 -6.26
C VAL A 141 -4.87 11.59 -7.43
N GLU A 142 -3.64 11.19 -7.12
CA GLU A 142 -2.66 10.88 -8.14
C GLU A 142 -2.86 9.47 -8.70
N GLY A 143 -2.35 9.22 -9.90
CA GLY A 143 -2.36 7.89 -10.49
C GLY A 143 -1.52 6.89 -9.70
N GLY A 144 -1.80 5.62 -9.90
CA GLY A 144 -1.14 4.54 -9.18
C GLY A 144 -1.79 4.26 -7.82
N LEU A 145 -1.53 3.08 -7.31
CA LEU A 145 -2.00 2.69 -5.96
C LEU A 145 -0.78 2.40 -5.10
N ASP A 146 -0.24 3.45 -4.51
CA ASP A 146 0.94 3.36 -3.67
C ASP A 146 0.87 4.35 -2.52
N ALA A 147 1.69 4.11 -1.50
CA ALA A 147 1.76 4.97 -0.32
C ALA A 147 3.12 4.84 0.34
N GLN A 148 3.50 5.87 1.10
CA GLN A 148 4.76 5.91 1.81
C GLN A 148 4.54 6.43 3.21
N THR A 149 5.31 5.89 4.15
CA THR A 149 5.38 6.40 5.52
C THR A 149 6.84 6.66 5.85
N VAL A 150 7.13 7.89 6.26
CA VAL A 150 8.43 8.28 6.81
C VAL A 150 8.26 8.34 8.33
N TYR A 151 9.18 7.73 9.05
CA TYR A 151 9.05 7.63 10.49
C TYR A 151 10.41 7.73 11.16
N ALA A 152 10.40 8.04 12.45
CA ALA A 152 11.58 8.08 13.29
C ALA A 152 11.34 7.20 14.51
N ASP A 153 12.39 6.56 15.01
CA ASP A 153 12.32 5.79 16.26
C ASP A 153 12.48 6.68 17.48
#